data_3ea5205e1510e954d7d1024d073a3759
#
_entry.id   3ea5205e1510e954d7d1024d073a3759
#
_cell.length_a   1.000
_cell.length_b   1.000
_cell.length_c   1.000
_cell.angle_alpha   90.00
_cell.angle_beta   90.00
_cell.angle_gamma   90.00
#
_symmetry.space_group_name_H-M   'P 1'
#
loop_
_entity.id
_entity.type
_entity.pdbx_description
1 polymer ?
#
loop_
_entity_poly.entity_id
_entity_poly.type
_entity_poly.pdbx_seq_one_letter_code
_entity_poly.pdbx_strand_id
1 'polypeptide(L)'
;MPSIRPDELAARLDDGDGPFVLDVRPESNYRRGAIDGSRNVPVYDDLRSGDDASLRRRLDEIPRDRDVVVVCKMGVVAKRATGLLREEGYDAATLAGGMSGWNGYQRGSLSYKLRSFVWRLF
;
A
#
# COMPACT_ATOMS: atom_id res chain seq x y z
N MET A 1 0.30 8.69 13.48
CA MET A 1 1.16 8.13 12.42
C MET A 1 0.58 8.46 11.06
N PRO A 2 1.39 8.86 10.07
CA PRO A 2 0.88 9.21 8.75
C PRO A 2 0.16 8.04 8.07
N SER A 3 -0.96 8.36 7.48
CA SER A 3 -1.74 7.40 6.70
C SER A 3 -2.31 8.08 5.45
N ILE A 4 -2.61 7.27 4.45
CA ILE A 4 -3.23 7.71 3.21
C ILE A 4 -4.45 6.84 2.93
N ARG A 5 -5.54 7.46 2.49
CA ARG A 5 -6.76 6.71 2.15
C ARG A 5 -6.64 6.08 0.75
N PRO A 6 -7.40 5.01 0.48
CA PRO A 6 -7.38 4.39 -0.85
C PRO A 6 -7.68 5.37 -2.00
N ASP A 7 -8.64 6.25 -1.84
CA ASP A 7 -8.99 7.24 -2.88
C ASP A 7 -7.85 8.23 -3.15
N GLU A 8 -7.16 8.65 -2.10
CA GLU A 8 -6.00 9.53 -2.23
C GLU A 8 -4.84 8.83 -2.95
N LEU A 9 -4.57 7.57 -2.59
CA LEU A 9 -3.52 6.79 -3.25
C LEU A 9 -3.86 6.57 -4.72
N ALA A 10 -5.10 6.19 -5.04
CA ALA A 10 -5.54 5.97 -6.41
C ALA A 10 -5.33 7.23 -7.26
N ALA A 11 -5.70 8.40 -6.73
CA ALA A 11 -5.51 9.67 -7.43
C ALA A 11 -4.03 9.95 -7.72
N ARG A 12 -3.15 9.71 -6.74
CA ARG A 12 -1.71 9.92 -6.91
C ARG A 12 -1.09 8.96 -7.92
N LEU A 13 -1.54 7.71 -7.94
CA LEU A 13 -1.05 6.72 -8.91
C LEU A 13 -1.46 7.07 -10.34
N ASP A 14 -2.66 7.62 -10.52
CA ASP A 14 -3.15 8.03 -11.84
C ASP A 14 -2.37 9.22 -12.43
N ASP A 15 -1.77 10.05 -11.59
CA ASP A 15 -1.02 11.23 -12.03
C ASP A 15 0.37 10.90 -12.59
N GLY A 16 0.82 9.65 -12.51
CA GLY A 16 2.12 9.22 -13.04
C GLY A 16 3.32 9.51 -12.14
N ASP A 17 3.19 10.42 -11.18
CA ASP A 17 4.23 10.75 -10.18
C ASP A 17 3.87 10.16 -8.81
N GLY A 18 3.28 8.97 -8.83
CA GLY A 18 2.81 8.32 -7.64
C GLY A 18 3.92 7.88 -6.70
N PRO A 19 3.58 7.58 -5.45
CA PRO A 19 4.53 7.06 -4.48
C PRO A 19 4.99 5.65 -4.86
N PHE A 20 6.09 5.24 -4.26
CA PHE A 20 6.51 3.86 -4.28
C PHE A 20 5.61 3.07 -3.32
N VAL A 21 4.94 2.04 -3.81
CA VAL A 21 4.04 1.22 -3.00
C VAL A 21 4.78 -0.03 -2.54
N LEU A 22 4.99 -0.13 -1.24
CA LEU A 22 5.69 -1.24 -0.60
C LEU A 22 4.68 -2.19 0.02
N ASP A 23 4.57 -3.40 -0.52
CA ASP A 23 3.66 -4.43 -0.02
C ASP A 23 4.45 -5.41 0.85
N VAL A 24 4.16 -5.41 2.16
CA VAL A 24 4.88 -6.24 3.13
C VAL A 24 4.19 -7.56 3.42
N ARG A 25 3.09 -7.86 2.73
CA ARG A 25 2.36 -9.12 2.92
C ARG A 25 3.20 -10.33 2.49
N PRO A 26 2.85 -11.53 2.99
CA PRO A 26 3.45 -12.75 2.47
C PRO A 26 3.33 -12.85 0.95
N GLU A 27 4.30 -13.46 0.31
CA GLU A 27 4.37 -13.56 -1.15
C GLU A 27 3.12 -14.18 -1.77
N SER A 28 2.55 -15.21 -1.13
CA SER A 28 1.34 -15.87 -1.61
C SER A 28 0.13 -14.92 -1.68
N ASN A 29 0.02 -14.01 -0.71
CA ASN A 29 -1.03 -12.99 -0.71
C ASN A 29 -0.81 -11.99 -1.84
N TYR A 30 0.43 -11.57 -2.04
CA TYR A 30 0.80 -10.64 -3.09
C TYR A 30 0.49 -11.20 -4.48
N ARG A 31 0.78 -12.46 -4.69
CA ARG A 31 0.52 -13.13 -5.98
C ARG A 31 -0.96 -13.25 -6.32
N ARG A 32 -1.83 -13.31 -5.31
CA ARG A 32 -3.29 -13.39 -5.51
C ARG A 32 -3.89 -12.07 -5.97
N GLY A 33 -3.23 -10.98 -5.71
CA GLY A 33 -3.68 -9.66 -6.10
C GLY A 33 -2.95 -8.60 -5.30
N ALA A 34 -2.50 -7.56 -6.00
CA ALA A 34 -1.73 -6.47 -5.42
C ALA A 34 -2.04 -5.18 -6.19
N ILE A 35 -1.63 -4.07 -5.62
CA ILE A 35 -1.71 -2.78 -6.32
C ILE A 35 -0.70 -2.79 -7.47
N ASP A 36 -1.13 -2.40 -8.65
CA ASP A 36 -0.28 -2.35 -9.84
C ASP A 36 0.94 -1.48 -9.57
N GLY A 37 2.12 -1.99 -9.92
CA GLY A 37 3.38 -1.28 -9.72
C GLY A 37 3.95 -1.39 -8.32
N SER A 38 3.27 -2.09 -7.40
CA SER A 38 3.79 -2.28 -6.05
C SER A 38 4.96 -3.28 -6.03
N ARG A 39 5.82 -3.14 -5.03
CA ARG A 39 6.94 -4.04 -4.80
C ARG A 39 6.68 -4.87 -3.55
N ASN A 40 6.77 -6.18 -3.67
CA ASN A 40 6.62 -7.07 -2.52
C ASN A 40 7.95 -7.26 -1.79
N VAL A 41 7.95 -6.95 -0.52
CA VAL A 41 9.03 -7.27 0.43
C VAL A 41 8.35 -8.03 1.56
N PRO A 42 8.30 -9.36 1.50
CA PRO A 42 7.42 -10.17 2.34
C PRO A 42 7.96 -10.36 3.76
N VAL A 43 7.96 -9.30 4.54
CA VAL A 43 8.46 -9.27 5.93
C VAL A 43 7.33 -9.24 6.97
N TYR A 44 6.12 -9.58 6.57
CA TYR A 44 4.92 -9.48 7.41
C TYR A 44 5.08 -10.24 8.73
N ASP A 45 5.50 -11.51 8.66
CA ASP A 45 5.58 -12.35 9.87
C ASP A 45 6.62 -11.84 10.85
N ASP A 46 7.76 -11.37 10.35
CA ASP A 46 8.81 -10.79 11.20
C ASP A 46 8.34 -9.50 11.85
N LEU A 47 7.71 -8.61 11.09
CA LEU A 47 7.17 -7.37 11.64
C LEU A 47 6.10 -7.63 12.68
N ARG A 48 5.24 -8.60 12.44
CA ARG A 48 4.18 -8.98 13.37
C ARG A 48 4.76 -9.47 14.70
N SER A 49 5.85 -10.21 14.66
CA SER A 49 6.51 -10.72 15.86
C SER A 49 7.46 -9.72 16.53
N GLY A 50 7.61 -8.54 15.92
CA GLY A 50 8.45 -7.47 16.49
C GLY A 50 9.87 -7.43 15.95
N ASP A 51 10.19 -8.23 14.93
CA ASP A 51 11.52 -8.28 14.34
C ASP A 51 11.60 -7.33 13.14
N ASP A 52 12.35 -6.25 13.27
CA ASP A 52 12.55 -5.24 12.23
C ASP A 52 13.79 -5.54 11.36
N ALA A 53 14.60 -6.52 11.72
CA ALA A 53 15.89 -6.77 11.06
C ALA A 53 15.74 -7.16 9.60
N SER A 54 14.72 -7.94 9.26
CA SER A 54 14.49 -8.38 7.88
C SER A 54 14.19 -7.20 6.96
N LEU A 55 13.40 -6.23 7.42
CA LEU A 55 13.11 -5.03 6.64
C LEU A 55 14.36 -4.15 6.53
N ARG A 56 15.10 -3.98 7.62
CA ARG A 56 16.34 -3.17 7.62
C ARG A 56 17.37 -3.70 6.62
N ARG A 57 17.45 -5.02 6.45
CA ARG A 57 18.38 -5.63 5.49
C ARG A 57 17.97 -5.40 4.03
N ARG A 58 16.74 -4.96 3.79
CA ARG A 58 16.18 -4.80 2.44
C ARG A 58 15.86 -3.35 2.08
N LEU A 59 16.40 -2.40 2.84
CA LEU A 59 16.14 -0.97 2.58
C LEU A 59 16.71 -0.52 1.22
N ASP A 60 17.73 -1.19 0.70
CA ASP A 60 18.28 -0.90 -0.62
C ASP A 60 17.28 -1.18 -1.76
N GLU A 61 16.23 -1.94 -1.51
CA GLU A 61 15.15 -2.18 -2.49
C GLU A 61 14.13 -1.03 -2.50
N ILE A 62 14.22 -0.09 -1.57
CA ILE A 62 13.24 1.00 -1.40
C ILE A 62 13.90 2.33 -1.78
N PRO A 63 13.41 3.01 -2.82
CA PRO A 63 14.02 4.26 -3.28
C PRO A 63 13.87 5.36 -2.22
N ARG A 64 14.92 6.15 -2.05
CA ARG A 64 14.93 7.24 -1.06
C ARG A 64 14.41 8.57 -1.60
N ASP A 65 14.28 8.68 -2.91
CA ASP A 65 13.87 9.90 -3.59
C ASP A 65 12.37 9.95 -3.92
N ARG A 66 11.61 9.00 -3.37
CA ARG A 66 10.16 8.91 -3.56
C ARG A 66 9.46 8.74 -2.23
N ASP A 67 8.25 9.28 -2.12
CA ASP A 67 7.35 8.93 -1.03
C ASP A 67 7.04 7.43 -1.07
N VAL A 68 6.88 6.83 0.10
CA VAL A 68 6.60 5.39 0.23
C VAL A 68 5.24 5.21 0.88
N VAL A 69 4.39 4.37 0.29
CA VAL A 69 3.14 3.94 0.91
C VAL A 69 3.26 2.46 1.24
N VAL A 70 3.10 2.12 2.51
CA VAL A 70 3.25 0.75 3.00
C VAL A 70 1.89 0.07 3.07
N VAL A 71 1.81 -1.14 2.52
CA VAL A 71 0.58 -1.90 2.40
C VAL A 71 0.72 -3.25 3.09
N CYS A 72 -0.25 -3.58 3.94
CA CYS A 72 -0.43 -4.93 4.45
C CYS A 72 -1.91 -5.31 4.30
N LYS A 73 -2.35 -6.38 4.96
CA LYS A 73 -3.73 -6.89 4.79
C LYS A 73 -4.78 -5.90 5.30
N MET A 74 -4.61 -5.41 6.53
CA MET A 74 -5.59 -4.57 7.22
C MET A 74 -5.04 -3.20 7.67
N GLY A 75 -3.77 -2.91 7.42
CA GLY A 75 -3.15 -1.65 7.80
C GLY A 75 -2.52 -1.64 9.19
N VAL A 76 -2.56 -2.73 9.94
CA VAL A 76 -2.03 -2.78 11.31
C VAL A 76 -0.51 -3.02 11.32
N VAL A 77 -0.05 -4.08 10.67
CA VAL A 77 1.38 -4.44 10.62
C VAL A 77 2.17 -3.40 9.81
N ALA A 78 1.56 -2.85 8.77
CA ALA A 78 2.20 -1.83 7.95
C ALA A 78 2.61 -0.59 8.75
N LYS A 79 1.89 -0.25 9.82
CA LYS A 79 2.25 0.88 10.68
C LYS A 79 3.65 0.74 11.27
N ARG A 80 4.04 -0.48 11.61
CA ARG A 80 5.37 -0.74 12.14
C ARG A 80 6.44 -0.49 11.08
N ALA A 81 6.22 -0.98 9.86
CA ALA A 81 7.12 -0.72 8.74
C ALA A 81 7.20 0.78 8.43
N THR A 82 6.07 1.47 8.42
CA THR A 82 6.02 2.92 8.20
C THR A 82 6.87 3.66 9.24
N GLY A 83 6.73 3.29 10.52
CA GLY A 83 7.51 3.90 11.60
C GLY A 83 9.00 3.69 11.40
N LEU A 84 9.42 2.48 11.06
CA LEU A 84 10.82 2.16 10.80
C LEU A 84 11.37 2.96 9.63
N LEU A 85 10.62 3.02 8.53
CA LEU A 85 11.04 3.78 7.35
C LEU A 85 11.19 5.26 7.65
N ARG A 86 10.29 5.83 8.45
CA ARG A 86 10.40 7.23 8.86
C ARG A 86 11.63 7.47 9.74
N GLU A 87 11.95 6.55 10.62
CA GLU A 87 13.20 6.61 11.41
C GLU A 87 14.43 6.61 10.49
N GLU A 88 14.36 5.91 9.37
CA GLU A 88 15.44 5.82 8.39
C GLU A 88 15.44 6.97 7.38
N GLY A 89 14.59 7.97 7.57
CA GLY A 89 14.57 9.17 6.74
C GLY A 89 13.64 9.14 5.54
N TYR A 90 12.82 8.10 5.39
CA TYR A 90 11.83 8.04 4.32
C TYR A 90 10.59 8.87 4.65
N ASP A 91 9.99 9.45 3.63
CA ASP A 91 8.64 10.00 3.73
C ASP A 91 7.66 8.85 3.48
N ALA A 92 7.24 8.21 4.55
CA ALA A 92 6.43 7.00 4.49
C ALA A 92 5.08 7.19 5.18
N ALA A 93 4.05 6.57 4.61
CA ALA A 93 2.69 6.55 5.17
C ALA A 93 2.10 5.15 5.03
N THR A 94 1.13 4.83 5.87
CA THR A 94 0.42 3.55 5.85
C THR A 94 -0.86 3.69 5.00
N LEU A 95 -1.12 2.73 4.12
CA LEU A 95 -2.41 2.66 3.43
C LEU A 95 -3.50 2.28 4.45
N ALA A 96 -4.42 3.20 4.69
CA ALA A 96 -5.50 3.00 5.64
C ALA A 96 -6.37 1.81 5.23
N GLY A 97 -6.59 0.87 6.15
CA GLY A 97 -7.36 -0.34 5.88
C GLY A 97 -6.63 -1.39 5.05
N GLY A 98 -5.40 -1.13 4.61
CA GLY A 98 -4.59 -2.06 3.85
C GLY A 98 -5.25 -2.53 2.55
N MET A 99 -4.94 -3.75 2.13
CA MET A 99 -5.55 -4.30 0.92
C MET A 99 -7.06 -4.50 1.03
N SER A 100 -7.57 -4.76 2.23
CA SER A 100 -9.03 -4.83 2.44
C SER A 100 -9.70 -3.51 2.08
N GLY A 101 -9.16 -2.41 2.57
CA GLY A 101 -9.66 -1.07 2.24
C GLY A 101 -9.51 -0.73 0.77
N TRP A 102 -8.38 -1.08 0.19
CA TRP A 102 -8.12 -0.86 -1.23
C TRP A 102 -9.12 -1.63 -2.11
N ASN A 103 -9.31 -2.91 -1.82
CA ASN A 103 -10.24 -3.75 -2.59
C ASN A 103 -11.68 -3.25 -2.45
N GLY A 104 -12.07 -2.82 -1.26
CA GLY A 104 -13.39 -2.22 -1.05
C GLY A 104 -13.59 -0.95 -1.87
N TYR A 105 -12.59 -0.08 -1.88
CA TYR A 105 -12.61 1.12 -2.70
C TYR A 105 -12.70 0.79 -4.21
N GLN A 106 -11.92 -0.18 -4.68
CA GLN A 106 -11.93 -0.59 -6.08
C GLN A 106 -13.31 -1.11 -6.50
N ARG A 107 -13.96 -1.92 -5.68
CA ARG A 107 -15.31 -2.42 -5.95
C ARG A 107 -16.34 -1.28 -5.96
N GLY A 108 -16.24 -0.36 -5.02
CA GLY A 108 -17.13 0.80 -4.95
C GLY A 108 -16.98 1.72 -6.14
N SER A 109 -15.74 1.98 -6.56
CA SER A 109 -15.45 2.79 -7.75
C SER A 109 -16.01 2.16 -9.01
N LEU A 110 -15.86 0.84 -9.16
CA LEU A 110 -16.40 0.12 -10.32
C LEU A 110 -17.93 0.18 -10.33
N SER A 111 -18.57 -0.03 -9.19
CA SER A 111 -20.04 0.07 -9.07
C SER A 111 -20.54 1.45 -9.47
N TYR A 112 -19.87 2.49 -9.03
CA TYR A 112 -20.21 3.87 -9.40
C TYR A 112 -20.08 4.09 -10.90
N LYS A 113 -19.01 3.65 -11.52
CA LYS A 113 -18.78 3.77 -12.96
C LYS A 113 -19.84 3.02 -13.77
N LEU A 114 -20.23 1.83 -13.33
CA LEU A 114 -21.27 1.05 -13.97
C LEU A 114 -22.64 1.74 -13.88
N ARG A 115 -22.99 2.27 -12.71
CA ARG A 115 -24.23 3.03 -12.53
C ARG A 115 -24.25 4.25 -13.43
N SER A 116 -23.18 5.00 -13.50
CA SER A 116 -23.07 6.18 -14.37
C SER A 116 -23.24 5.81 -15.83
N PHE A 117 -22.68 4.70 -16.26
CA PHE A 117 -22.81 4.21 -17.63
C PHE A 117 -24.28 3.87 -17.96
N VAL A 118 -24.96 3.13 -17.07
CA VAL A 118 -26.38 2.79 -17.24
C VAL A 118 -27.24 4.06 -17.31
N TRP A 119 -27.01 5.03 -16.46
CA TRP A 119 -27.73 6.30 -16.48
C TRP A 119 -27.58 7.05 -17.80
N ARG A 120 -26.44 6.96 -18.46
CA ARG A 120 -26.20 7.61 -19.76
C ARG A 120 -26.93 6.93 -20.91
N LEU A 121 -27.31 5.67 -20.75
CA LEU A 121 -28.04 4.91 -21.78
C LEU A 121 -29.54 5.22 -21.78
N PHE A 122 -30.06 5.78 -20.71
CA PHE A 122 -31.45 6.12 -20.51
C PHE A 122 -31.62 7.63 -20.30
#